data_eefb432676c14d9296bf95ed6432929e
#
_entry.id   eefb432676c14d9296bf95ed6432929e
#
_cell.length_a   1.000
_cell.length_b   1.000
_cell.length_c   1.000
_cell.angle_alpha   90.00
_cell.angle_beta   90.00
_cell.angle_gamma   90.00
#
_symmetry.space_group_name_H-M   'P 1'
#
loop_
_entity.id
_entity.type
_entity.pdbx_description
1 polymer ?
#
loop_
_entity_poly.entity_id
_entity_poly.type
_entity_poly.pdbx_seq_one_letter_code
_entity_poly.pdbx_strand_id
1 'polypeptide(L)'
;RRSSDLGEDGAIGTPPRLQLIREDILKSGKMNSWEADDYLQWYDAYDRFLKEKGFDKAFPTVDDLTRSMGNVSFYYQGRIIENIRISNTVDAYAVNGWESMKLENHSGIVDNYRFPKGDPEVMARYNAPLYLAVKMNRKVVSTGDTTLVDTYIVNEKNLKGSYILNLVAKDESGNVVASHKERVTVKGGNDYGQCLQSGWAFIPKSKGYTRIEASLLKGKTELVKGDDLLFAVELNTKGITTQGSVADTTGALVNFLRGVGMEVPVYKGGTPEGDYLLVGAYEPTQWGSGMSDIMEWVYKGHTLIIVDNPERWAEFLADKEVLDYRGSKILGKSWYGGNFFNREHPIFMNLPANSAFNWEYQCFATYNRRRIGLRCFNGETLVGCVSDHKKEVYSALQVIPAGSGKVIITTLDIPACIKGIKEYTAPVDLDGMNESMNTFNTKSENRANVVGQQLLLNLLKEVYR
;
A
#
# COMPACT_ATOMS: atom_id res chain seq x y z
N ARG A 1 20.77 -27.44 -15.47
CA ARG A 1 20.05 -26.69 -14.43
C ARG A 1 21.10 -26.02 -13.56
N ARG A 2 21.11 -24.71 -13.43
CA ARG A 2 21.85 -24.01 -12.38
C ARG A 2 20.97 -24.09 -11.14
N SER A 3 21.39 -24.80 -10.10
CA SER A 3 20.81 -24.69 -8.78
C SER A 3 21.14 -23.27 -8.26
N SER A 4 20.14 -22.44 -8.09
CA SER A 4 20.30 -21.16 -7.39
C SER A 4 19.66 -21.31 -6.03
N ASP A 5 20.46 -21.41 -4.99
CA ASP A 5 19.99 -21.32 -3.62
C ASP A 5 19.68 -19.86 -3.34
N LEU A 6 18.43 -19.54 -3.02
CA LEU A 6 18.05 -18.21 -2.53
C LEU A 6 18.30 -18.17 -1.02
N GLY A 7 19.48 -17.70 -0.64
CA GLY A 7 19.90 -17.60 0.76
C GLY A 7 19.29 -16.43 1.54
N GLU A 8 18.67 -15.46 0.83
CA GLU A 8 18.01 -14.31 1.45
C GLU A 8 16.71 -14.00 0.69
N ASP A 9 15.60 -14.44 1.23
CA ASP A 9 14.28 -14.16 0.69
C ASP A 9 13.69 -12.91 1.36
N GLY A 10 13.81 -11.79 0.65
CA GLY A 10 13.14 -10.51 0.82
C GLY A 10 12.77 -10.04 2.24
N ALA A 11 13.57 -9.12 2.77
CA ALA A 11 13.22 -8.42 4.00
C ALA A 11 12.08 -7.42 3.77
N ILE A 12 10.89 -7.68 4.30
CA ILE A 12 9.79 -6.71 4.34
C ILE A 12 9.74 -6.11 5.73
N GLY A 13 10.23 -4.87 5.86
CA GLY A 13 10.34 -4.19 7.13
C GLY A 13 8.97 -3.97 7.78
N THR A 14 8.84 -4.43 9.03
CA THR A 14 7.65 -4.20 9.85
C THR A 14 8.03 -4.13 11.32
N PRO A 15 7.38 -3.28 12.13
CA PRO A 15 7.64 -3.19 13.57
C PRO A 15 7.42 -4.54 14.26
N PRO A 16 8.13 -4.80 15.37
CA PRO A 16 7.83 -5.92 16.24
C PRO A 16 6.49 -5.72 16.96
N ARG A 17 5.99 -6.74 17.63
CA ARG A 17 4.74 -6.71 18.40
C ARG A 17 4.93 -5.96 19.73
N LEU A 18 5.12 -4.64 19.63
CA LEU A 18 5.54 -3.75 20.71
C LEU A 18 4.72 -3.90 21.99
N GLN A 19 3.40 -4.08 21.89
CA GLN A 19 2.54 -4.25 23.05
C GLN A 19 2.82 -5.58 23.77
N LEU A 20 2.96 -6.67 23.02
CA LEU A 20 3.25 -7.99 23.61
C LEU A 20 4.63 -8.01 24.28
N ILE A 21 5.60 -7.37 23.65
CA ILE A 21 6.95 -7.19 24.22
C ILE A 21 6.87 -6.39 25.52
N ARG A 22 6.15 -5.27 25.53
CA ARG A 22 5.95 -4.46 26.73
C ARG A 22 5.31 -5.27 27.85
N GLU A 23 4.26 -6.02 27.56
CA GLU A 23 3.57 -6.87 28.53
C GLU A 23 4.52 -7.93 29.11
N ASP A 24 5.38 -8.54 28.29
CA ASP A 24 6.36 -9.54 28.73
C ASP A 24 7.44 -8.91 29.61
N ILE A 25 7.97 -7.74 29.24
CA ILE A 25 8.94 -6.98 30.05
C ILE A 25 8.35 -6.68 31.44
N LEU A 26 7.14 -6.12 31.48
CA LEU A 26 6.48 -5.75 32.73
C LEU A 26 6.19 -6.99 33.59
N LYS A 27 5.73 -8.09 33.01
CA LYS A 27 5.44 -9.34 33.71
C LYS A 27 6.70 -9.99 34.26
N SER A 28 7.81 -9.95 33.53
CA SER A 28 9.07 -10.56 33.93
C SER A 28 9.81 -9.76 35.03
N GLY A 29 9.45 -8.50 35.23
CA GLY A 29 10.14 -7.55 36.11
C GLY A 29 11.55 -7.16 35.63
N LYS A 30 11.94 -7.55 34.44
CA LYS A 30 13.27 -7.28 33.84
C LYS A 30 13.35 -5.89 33.17
N MET A 31 12.89 -4.87 33.92
CA MET A 31 12.88 -3.48 33.41
C MET A 31 14.27 -2.92 33.14
N ASN A 32 15.31 -3.49 33.76
CA ASN A 32 16.68 -3.01 33.64
C ASN A 32 17.49 -3.78 32.56
N SER A 33 16.84 -4.57 31.71
CA SER A 33 17.54 -5.12 30.55
C SER A 33 17.92 -4.00 29.58
N TRP A 34 19.06 -4.13 28.93
CA TRP A 34 19.65 -3.09 28.08
C TRP A 34 18.75 -2.66 26.90
N GLU A 35 17.74 -3.45 26.56
CA GLU A 35 16.78 -3.18 25.48
C GLU A 35 15.37 -2.85 25.97
N ALA A 36 15.06 -3.08 27.26
CA ALA A 36 13.72 -2.85 27.79
C ALA A 36 13.27 -1.41 27.62
N ASP A 37 14.12 -0.44 27.99
CA ASP A 37 13.82 0.99 27.83
C ASP A 37 13.54 1.37 26.39
N ASP A 38 14.26 0.76 25.46
CA ASP A 38 14.09 1.02 24.03
C ASP A 38 12.71 0.58 23.53
N TYR A 39 12.28 -0.63 23.92
CA TYR A 39 10.95 -1.13 23.54
C TYR A 39 9.82 -0.37 24.23
N LEU A 40 9.99 -0.01 25.49
CA LEU A 40 9.00 0.77 26.23
C LEU A 40 8.81 2.15 25.62
N GLN A 41 9.90 2.86 25.30
CA GLN A 41 9.85 4.16 24.61
C GLN A 41 9.24 4.04 23.22
N TRP A 42 9.52 2.95 22.51
CA TRP A 42 8.94 2.72 21.18
C TRP A 42 7.44 2.47 21.26
N TYR A 43 7.00 1.64 22.21
CA TYR A 43 5.59 1.45 22.49
C TYR A 43 4.90 2.78 22.84
N ASP A 44 5.48 3.54 23.77
CA ASP A 44 4.91 4.82 24.23
C ASP A 44 4.78 5.84 23.07
N ALA A 45 5.72 5.86 22.13
CA ALA A 45 5.64 6.72 20.96
C ALA A 45 4.45 6.35 20.06
N TYR A 46 4.21 5.05 19.85
CA TYR A 46 3.10 4.58 19.04
C TYR A 46 1.76 4.79 19.73
N ASP A 47 1.64 4.44 21.01
CA ASP A 47 0.44 4.62 21.81
C ASP A 47 0.02 6.10 21.90
N ARG A 48 1.00 6.97 22.13
CA ARG A 48 0.78 8.43 22.12
C ARG A 48 0.26 8.91 20.77
N PHE A 49 0.90 8.51 19.68
CA PHE A 49 0.47 8.91 18.34
C PHE A 49 -0.96 8.46 18.04
N LEU A 50 -1.30 7.20 18.32
CA LEU A 50 -2.65 6.68 18.11
C LEU A 50 -3.70 7.54 18.83
N LYS A 51 -3.45 7.88 20.09
CA LYS A 51 -4.36 8.68 20.92
C LYS A 51 -4.42 10.15 20.51
N GLU A 52 -3.26 10.80 20.37
CA GLU A 52 -3.20 12.23 20.06
C GLU A 52 -3.64 12.56 18.63
N LYS A 53 -3.46 11.65 17.68
CA LYS A 53 -3.83 11.86 16.28
C LYS A 53 -5.16 11.20 15.89
N GLY A 54 -5.90 10.63 16.86
CA GLY A 54 -7.24 10.06 16.63
C GLY A 54 -7.25 8.77 15.80
N PHE A 55 -6.19 7.96 15.90
CA PHE A 55 -6.10 6.66 15.27
C PHE A 55 -6.60 5.52 16.17
N ASP A 56 -6.94 5.79 17.41
CA ASP A 56 -7.42 4.82 18.40
C ASP A 56 -8.75 4.14 18.00
N LYS A 57 -9.53 4.75 17.13
CA LYS A 57 -10.72 4.11 16.54
C LYS A 57 -10.36 3.08 15.46
N ALA A 58 -9.32 3.35 14.67
CA ALA A 58 -8.84 2.45 13.62
C ALA A 58 -7.98 1.31 14.22
N PHE A 59 -7.18 1.65 15.21
CA PHE A 59 -6.27 0.75 15.91
C PHE A 59 -6.45 0.98 17.42
N PRO A 60 -7.38 0.26 18.07
CA PRO A 60 -7.65 0.41 19.49
C PRO A 60 -6.42 0.20 20.37
N THR A 61 -5.48 -0.60 19.93
CA THR A 61 -4.23 -0.89 20.62
C THR A 61 -3.02 -0.76 19.70
N VAL A 62 -1.84 -0.59 20.28
CA VAL A 62 -0.57 -0.63 19.50
C VAL A 62 -0.39 -1.98 18.82
N ASP A 63 -0.91 -3.06 19.43
CA ASP A 63 -0.87 -4.39 18.83
C ASP A 63 -1.70 -4.50 17.56
N ASP A 64 -2.87 -3.87 17.50
CA ASP A 64 -3.69 -3.82 16.28
C ASP A 64 -2.94 -3.16 15.12
N LEU A 65 -2.22 -2.06 15.39
CA LEU A 65 -1.41 -1.39 14.37
C LEU A 65 -0.22 -2.25 13.93
N THR A 66 0.58 -2.75 14.87
CA THR A 66 1.78 -3.52 14.52
C THR A 66 1.43 -4.85 13.85
N ARG A 67 0.33 -5.48 14.24
CA ARG A 67 -0.21 -6.68 13.59
C ARG A 67 -0.71 -6.40 12.18
N SER A 68 -1.40 -5.27 11.96
CA SER A 68 -1.82 -4.85 10.62
C SER A 68 -0.61 -4.69 9.69
N MET A 69 0.47 -4.05 10.15
CA MET A 69 1.73 -3.93 9.40
C MET A 69 2.40 -5.29 9.18
N GLY A 70 2.40 -6.15 10.19
CA GLY A 70 2.93 -7.51 10.09
C GLY A 70 2.20 -8.36 9.06
N ASN A 71 0.88 -8.22 8.95
CA ASN A 71 0.08 -8.90 7.93
C ASN A 71 0.43 -8.45 6.51
N VAL A 72 0.76 -7.17 6.31
CA VAL A 72 1.30 -6.68 5.03
C VAL A 72 2.63 -7.35 4.70
N SER A 73 3.54 -7.41 5.68
CA SER A 73 4.82 -8.12 5.53
C SER A 73 4.60 -9.58 5.12
N PHE A 74 3.75 -10.29 5.82
CA PHE A 74 3.47 -11.71 5.56
C PHE A 74 2.80 -11.94 4.19
N TYR A 75 1.93 -11.03 3.77
CA TYR A 75 1.36 -11.07 2.43
C TYR A 75 2.46 -11.03 1.36
N TYR A 76 3.38 -10.08 1.43
CA TYR A 76 4.43 -9.94 0.42
C TYR A 76 5.45 -11.07 0.47
N GLN A 77 5.88 -11.50 1.66
CA GLN A 77 6.74 -12.68 1.81
C GLN A 77 6.07 -13.93 1.23
N GLY A 78 4.80 -14.12 1.54
CA GLY A 78 4.02 -15.23 0.99
C GLY A 78 3.94 -15.19 -0.52
N ARG A 79 3.76 -14.01 -1.13
CA ARG A 79 3.75 -13.85 -2.60
C ARG A 79 5.11 -14.16 -3.22
N ILE A 80 6.22 -13.82 -2.55
CA ILE A 80 7.58 -14.18 -2.98
C ILE A 80 7.74 -15.71 -2.97
N ILE A 81 7.41 -16.36 -1.83
CA ILE A 81 7.46 -17.82 -1.70
C ILE A 81 6.62 -18.49 -2.79
N GLU A 82 5.41 -18.01 -3.01
CA GLU A 82 4.54 -18.53 -4.06
C GLU A 82 5.18 -18.43 -5.44
N ASN A 83 5.78 -17.27 -5.79
CA ASN A 83 6.46 -17.08 -7.06
C ASN A 83 7.63 -18.03 -7.23
N ILE A 84 8.45 -18.20 -6.20
CA ILE A 84 9.57 -19.15 -6.19
C ILE A 84 9.05 -20.59 -6.48
N ARG A 85 8.01 -21.00 -5.77
CA ARG A 85 7.48 -22.37 -5.86
C ARG A 85 6.79 -22.69 -7.20
N ILE A 86 6.14 -21.70 -7.83
CA ILE A 86 5.52 -21.92 -9.15
C ILE A 86 6.51 -21.84 -10.31
N SER A 87 7.69 -21.25 -10.10
CA SER A 87 8.69 -21.05 -11.17
C SER A 87 9.50 -22.30 -11.53
N ASN A 88 9.66 -23.24 -10.61
CA ASN A 88 10.54 -24.40 -10.73
C ASN A 88 12.01 -24.04 -11.04
N THR A 89 12.47 -22.84 -10.72
CA THR A 89 13.82 -22.36 -11.02
C THR A 89 14.78 -22.55 -9.86
N VAL A 90 14.26 -22.82 -8.66
CA VAL A 90 15.00 -22.89 -7.40
C VAL A 90 14.79 -24.25 -6.75
N ASP A 91 15.86 -24.89 -6.31
CA ASP A 91 15.80 -26.16 -5.61
C ASP A 91 15.52 -26.01 -4.10
N ALA A 92 15.93 -24.87 -3.51
CA ALA A 92 15.67 -24.52 -2.12
C ALA A 92 15.56 -23.00 -1.94
N TYR A 93 14.81 -22.58 -0.94
CA TYR A 93 14.75 -21.19 -0.50
C TYR A 93 14.79 -21.14 1.03
N ALA A 94 15.32 -20.04 1.56
CA ALA A 94 15.27 -19.73 2.99
C ALA A 94 14.67 -18.36 3.20
N VAL A 95 13.72 -18.26 4.13
CA VAL A 95 13.21 -16.97 4.59
C VAL A 95 14.30 -16.29 5.39
N ASN A 96 14.76 -15.13 4.93
CA ASN A 96 15.80 -14.37 5.62
C ASN A 96 15.28 -13.88 6.97
N GLY A 97 16.04 -14.22 8.01
CA GLY A 97 15.73 -13.84 9.36
C GLY A 97 14.43 -14.45 9.87
N TRP A 98 14.48 -15.68 10.40
CA TRP A 98 13.37 -16.21 11.20
C TRP A 98 12.97 -15.22 12.28
N GLU A 99 13.95 -14.57 12.90
CA GLU A 99 13.83 -13.63 14.00
C GLU A 99 14.40 -12.27 13.60
N SER A 100 13.67 -11.18 13.88
CA SER A 100 14.23 -9.83 13.82
C SER A 100 15.31 -9.64 14.87
N MET A 101 16.38 -8.97 14.49
CA MET A 101 17.35 -8.49 15.46
C MET A 101 16.78 -7.32 16.26
N LYS A 102 17.46 -6.98 17.37
CA LYS A 102 17.12 -5.87 18.25
C LYS A 102 16.72 -4.61 17.51
N LEU A 103 15.54 -4.08 17.80
CA LEU A 103 15.01 -2.82 17.26
C LEU A 103 15.01 -2.75 15.73
N GLU A 104 15.25 -3.86 15.06
CA GLU A 104 15.20 -3.96 13.60
C GLU A 104 13.79 -4.26 13.13
N ASN A 105 13.37 -3.51 12.12
CA ASN A 105 12.08 -3.72 11.46
C ASN A 105 12.23 -4.50 10.15
N HIS A 106 13.39 -5.06 9.84
CA HIS A 106 13.63 -5.61 8.54
C HIS A 106 12.92 -6.94 8.33
N SER A 107 13.64 -7.98 8.52
CA SER A 107 13.19 -9.33 8.26
C SER A 107 12.49 -9.93 9.47
N GLY A 108 12.09 -11.14 9.33
CA GLY A 108 11.65 -12.00 10.41
C GLY A 108 10.16 -12.27 10.43
N ILE A 109 9.85 -13.55 10.56
CA ILE A 109 8.51 -14.06 10.83
C ILE A 109 8.12 -13.74 12.28
N VAL A 110 9.08 -13.82 13.18
CA VAL A 110 8.91 -13.45 14.60
C VAL A 110 9.81 -12.29 14.97
N ASP A 111 9.43 -11.54 15.98
CA ASP A 111 10.31 -10.57 16.63
C ASP A 111 11.30 -11.28 17.59
N ASN A 112 12.22 -10.54 18.19
CA ASN A 112 13.21 -11.15 19.08
C ASN A 112 12.65 -11.59 20.46
N TYR A 113 11.38 -11.35 20.74
CA TYR A 113 10.63 -11.99 21.84
C TYR A 113 9.83 -13.21 21.38
N ARG A 114 10.00 -13.63 20.11
CA ARG A 114 9.35 -14.80 19.49
C ARG A 114 7.85 -14.63 19.23
N PHE A 115 7.32 -13.43 19.25
CA PHE A 115 5.96 -13.18 18.84
C PHE A 115 5.89 -13.12 17.31
N PRO A 116 4.95 -13.86 16.66
CA PRO A 116 4.70 -13.72 15.23
C PRO A 116 4.31 -12.28 14.89
N LYS A 117 4.97 -11.67 13.92
CA LYS A 117 4.70 -10.27 13.53
C LYS A 117 3.36 -10.08 12.84
N GLY A 118 2.88 -11.08 12.12
CA GLY A 118 1.58 -11.14 11.46
C GLY A 118 0.84 -12.42 11.80
N ASP A 119 -0.23 -12.70 11.05
CA ASP A 119 -1.01 -13.92 11.19
C ASP A 119 -0.25 -15.13 10.61
N PRO A 120 0.15 -16.12 11.41
CA PRO A 120 0.87 -17.30 10.95
C PRO A 120 0.14 -18.12 9.87
N GLU A 121 -1.19 -18.07 9.84
CA GLU A 121 -2.01 -18.76 8.83
C GLU A 121 -1.67 -18.29 7.39
N VAL A 122 -1.31 -17.01 7.23
CA VAL A 122 -0.89 -16.46 5.94
C VAL A 122 0.36 -17.18 5.44
N MET A 123 1.36 -17.34 6.31
CA MET A 123 2.60 -18.04 5.95
C MET A 123 2.38 -19.54 5.74
N ALA A 124 1.56 -20.16 6.58
CA ALA A 124 1.20 -21.58 6.46
C ALA A 124 0.54 -21.86 5.10
N ARG A 125 -0.33 -20.99 4.63
CA ARG A 125 -0.99 -21.10 3.31
C ARG A 125 0.02 -21.17 2.18
N TYR A 126 0.98 -20.25 2.12
CA TYR A 126 1.98 -20.19 1.04
C TYR A 126 3.03 -21.30 1.11
N ASN A 127 3.17 -21.97 2.25
CA ASN A 127 4.03 -23.12 2.46
C ASN A 127 3.29 -24.47 2.37
N ALA A 128 1.99 -24.48 2.10
CA ALA A 128 1.23 -25.72 1.98
C ALA A 128 1.79 -26.60 0.85
N PRO A 129 1.96 -27.92 1.05
CA PRO A 129 2.58 -28.82 0.07
C PRO A 129 1.70 -29.07 -1.17
N LEU A 130 0.44 -28.66 -1.13
CA LEU A 130 -0.49 -28.69 -2.24
C LEU A 130 -1.43 -27.50 -2.13
N TYR A 131 -1.39 -26.56 -3.08
CA TYR A 131 -2.34 -25.46 -3.16
C TYR A 131 -2.44 -24.89 -4.58
N LEU A 132 -3.47 -24.08 -4.84
CA LEU A 132 -3.63 -23.33 -6.08
C LEU A 132 -3.21 -21.88 -5.87
N ALA A 133 -2.30 -21.40 -6.71
CA ALA A 133 -1.92 -19.99 -6.78
C ALA A 133 -2.76 -19.29 -7.86
N VAL A 134 -3.53 -18.29 -7.45
CA VAL A 134 -4.27 -17.41 -8.35
C VAL A 134 -3.42 -16.17 -8.58
N LYS A 135 -3.08 -15.88 -9.84
CA LYS A 135 -2.23 -14.77 -10.25
C LYS A 135 -3.00 -13.86 -11.19
N MET A 136 -2.99 -12.58 -10.90
CA MET A 136 -3.60 -11.57 -11.76
C MET A 136 -2.53 -10.62 -12.29
N ASN A 137 -2.59 -10.33 -13.59
CA ASN A 137 -1.67 -9.37 -14.21
C ASN A 137 -1.87 -7.94 -13.67
N ARG A 138 -3.05 -7.63 -13.11
CA ARG A 138 -3.39 -6.39 -12.43
C ARG A 138 -4.36 -6.69 -11.31
N LYS A 139 -4.04 -6.28 -10.10
CA LYS A 139 -4.89 -6.44 -8.91
C LYS A 139 -5.68 -5.19 -8.56
N VAL A 140 -5.18 -4.02 -8.97
CA VAL A 140 -5.84 -2.72 -8.81
C VAL A 140 -6.21 -2.21 -10.20
N VAL A 141 -7.50 -2.05 -10.46
CA VAL A 141 -8.02 -1.72 -11.79
C VAL A 141 -9.18 -0.74 -11.72
N SER A 142 -9.49 -0.08 -12.83
CA SER A 142 -10.77 0.62 -12.95
C SER A 142 -11.90 -0.39 -13.19
N THR A 143 -13.12 -0.05 -12.77
CA THR A 143 -14.31 -0.79 -13.20
C THR A 143 -14.38 -0.78 -14.73
N GLY A 144 -14.66 -1.94 -15.32
CA GLY A 144 -14.69 -2.11 -16.78
C GLY A 144 -13.34 -2.47 -17.42
N ASP A 145 -12.22 -2.33 -16.71
CA ASP A 145 -10.92 -2.79 -17.21
C ASP A 145 -10.83 -4.31 -17.18
N THR A 146 -10.10 -4.88 -18.14
CA THR A 146 -9.81 -6.31 -18.15
C THR A 146 -8.59 -6.62 -17.28
N THR A 147 -8.72 -7.60 -16.38
CA THR A 147 -7.59 -8.29 -15.76
C THR A 147 -7.48 -9.70 -16.30
N LEU A 148 -6.26 -10.20 -16.47
CA LEU A 148 -5.99 -11.58 -16.87
C LEU A 148 -5.60 -12.38 -15.63
N VAL A 149 -6.23 -13.54 -15.48
CA VAL A 149 -6.04 -14.44 -14.34
C VAL A 149 -5.37 -15.70 -14.83
N ASP A 150 -4.27 -16.06 -14.19
CA ASP A 150 -3.59 -17.34 -14.35
C ASP A 150 -3.76 -18.18 -13.09
N THR A 151 -3.81 -19.48 -13.25
CA THR A 151 -3.89 -20.43 -12.13
C THR A 151 -2.78 -21.44 -12.21
N TYR A 152 -2.00 -21.51 -11.15
CA TYR A 152 -0.92 -22.49 -10.99
C TYR A 152 -1.26 -23.47 -9.87
N ILE A 153 -0.75 -24.69 -9.99
CA ILE A 153 -0.72 -25.63 -8.86
C ILE A 153 0.70 -25.74 -8.33
N VAL A 154 0.83 -25.66 -7.01
CA VAL A 154 2.02 -26.14 -6.30
C VAL A 154 1.72 -27.56 -5.82
N ASN A 155 2.53 -28.53 -6.21
CA ASN A 155 2.22 -29.95 -6.09
C ASN A 155 3.42 -30.75 -5.59
N GLU A 156 3.74 -30.65 -4.31
CA GLU A 156 4.76 -31.47 -3.65
C GLU A 156 4.23 -32.86 -3.25
N LYS A 157 2.91 -33.11 -3.38
CA LYS A 157 2.27 -34.38 -3.09
C LYS A 157 2.20 -35.34 -4.30
N ASN A 158 2.85 -34.98 -5.40
CA ASN A 158 2.90 -35.77 -6.63
C ASN A 158 1.50 -36.18 -7.16
N LEU A 159 0.52 -35.28 -7.04
CA LEU A 159 -0.80 -35.45 -7.61
C LEU A 159 -0.67 -35.60 -9.14
N LYS A 160 -1.35 -36.58 -9.76
CA LYS A 160 -1.33 -36.84 -11.21
C LYS A 160 -2.72 -37.16 -11.74
N GLY A 161 -2.98 -36.75 -12.97
CA GLY A 161 -4.20 -37.11 -13.68
C GLY A 161 -5.01 -35.96 -14.22
N SER A 162 -6.23 -36.25 -14.65
CA SER A 162 -7.16 -35.25 -15.19
C SER A 162 -8.18 -34.81 -14.15
N TYR A 163 -8.39 -33.51 -14.09
CA TYR A 163 -9.24 -32.83 -13.11
C TYR A 163 -10.08 -31.74 -13.77
N ILE A 164 -11.05 -31.21 -13.04
CA ILE A 164 -11.76 -30.02 -13.42
C ILE A 164 -11.22 -28.86 -12.57
N LEU A 165 -10.68 -27.83 -13.22
CA LEU A 165 -10.39 -26.55 -12.61
C LEU A 165 -11.67 -25.70 -12.67
N ASN A 166 -12.09 -25.19 -11.52
CA ASN A 166 -13.23 -24.29 -11.39
C ASN A 166 -12.77 -22.96 -10.81
N LEU A 167 -12.95 -21.88 -11.56
CA LEU A 167 -12.67 -20.51 -11.14
C LEU A 167 -13.99 -19.78 -10.90
N VAL A 168 -14.10 -19.08 -9.79
CA VAL A 168 -15.29 -18.32 -9.40
C VAL A 168 -14.87 -16.95 -8.89
N ALA A 169 -15.39 -15.90 -9.51
CA ALA A 169 -15.26 -14.54 -9.01
C ALA A 169 -16.49 -14.17 -8.16
N LYS A 170 -16.27 -13.70 -6.94
CA LYS A 170 -17.31 -13.29 -6.00
C LYS A 170 -17.12 -11.83 -5.59
N ASP A 171 -18.20 -11.06 -5.56
CA ASP A 171 -18.22 -9.71 -5.00
C ASP A 171 -18.11 -9.73 -3.45
N GLU A 172 -18.05 -8.55 -2.83
CA GLU A 172 -17.98 -8.39 -1.37
C GLU A 172 -19.17 -8.99 -0.63
N SER A 173 -20.32 -9.09 -1.29
CA SER A 173 -21.53 -9.73 -0.74
C SER A 173 -21.50 -11.26 -0.89
N GLY A 174 -20.49 -11.82 -1.54
CA GLY A 174 -20.35 -13.25 -1.81
C GLY A 174 -21.12 -13.73 -3.05
N ASN A 175 -21.74 -12.83 -3.84
CA ASN A 175 -22.43 -13.20 -5.05
C ASN A 175 -21.44 -13.57 -6.14
N VAL A 176 -21.74 -14.64 -6.88
CA VAL A 176 -20.95 -15.04 -8.04
C VAL A 176 -21.19 -14.07 -9.20
N VAL A 177 -20.14 -13.35 -9.60
CA VAL A 177 -20.19 -12.37 -10.69
C VAL A 177 -19.58 -12.89 -12.00
N ALA A 178 -18.72 -13.91 -11.93
CA ALA A 178 -18.20 -14.63 -13.08
C ALA A 178 -17.74 -16.04 -12.67
N SER A 179 -17.68 -16.95 -13.64
CA SER A 179 -17.13 -18.28 -13.41
C SER A 179 -16.52 -18.86 -14.70
N HIS A 180 -15.54 -19.72 -14.53
CA HIS A 180 -14.91 -20.46 -15.62
C HIS A 180 -14.60 -21.88 -15.17
N LYS A 181 -14.84 -22.86 -16.03
CA LYS A 181 -14.54 -24.27 -15.77
C LYS A 181 -13.86 -24.90 -16.96
N GLU A 182 -12.79 -25.62 -16.71
CA GLU A 182 -12.12 -26.37 -17.76
C GLU A 182 -11.50 -27.66 -17.24
N ARG A 183 -11.22 -28.58 -18.17
CA ARG A 183 -10.51 -29.79 -17.86
C ARG A 183 -9.00 -29.56 -17.96
N VAL A 184 -8.29 -29.86 -16.88
CA VAL A 184 -6.84 -29.68 -16.79
C VAL A 184 -6.15 -31.05 -16.50
N THR A 185 -4.89 -31.13 -16.89
CA THR A 185 -4.04 -32.29 -16.57
C THR A 185 -2.93 -31.85 -15.63
N VAL A 186 -2.88 -32.46 -14.45
CA VAL A 186 -1.77 -32.29 -13.50
C VAL A 186 -0.73 -33.37 -13.80
N LYS A 187 0.50 -32.97 -14.11
CA LYS A 187 1.58 -33.85 -14.56
C LYS A 187 2.24 -34.59 -13.40
N GLY A 188 2.44 -33.89 -12.27
CA GLY A 188 3.24 -34.39 -11.15
C GLY A 188 4.71 -34.56 -11.55
N GLY A 189 5.47 -35.32 -10.78
CA GLY A 189 6.90 -35.54 -11.02
C GLY A 189 7.75 -34.53 -10.28
N ASN A 190 8.84 -34.09 -10.90
CA ASN A 190 9.83 -33.19 -10.27
C ASN A 190 9.56 -31.70 -10.52
N ASP A 191 8.56 -31.40 -11.35
CA ASP A 191 8.12 -30.01 -11.55
C ASP A 191 6.97 -29.72 -10.56
N TYR A 192 7.28 -29.06 -9.47
CA TYR A 192 6.31 -28.80 -8.40
C TYR A 192 5.32 -27.70 -8.76
N GLY A 193 5.76 -26.67 -9.50
CA GLY A 193 4.90 -25.61 -10.02
C GLY A 193 4.44 -25.91 -11.44
N GLN A 194 3.13 -25.87 -11.71
CA GLN A 194 2.58 -26.05 -13.04
C GLN A 194 1.47 -25.03 -13.31
N CYS A 195 1.56 -24.32 -14.44
CA CYS A 195 0.43 -23.55 -14.94
C CYS A 195 -0.68 -24.51 -15.39
N LEU A 196 -1.84 -24.39 -14.79
CA LEU A 196 -3.03 -25.17 -15.16
C LEU A 196 -3.90 -24.44 -16.17
N GLN A 197 -4.00 -23.12 -16.04
CA GLN A 197 -4.82 -22.26 -16.90
C GLN A 197 -4.16 -20.89 -16.97
N SER A 198 -4.16 -20.27 -18.15
CA SER A 198 -3.60 -18.94 -18.36
C SER A 198 -4.59 -18.04 -19.11
N GLY A 199 -4.62 -16.77 -18.71
CA GLY A 199 -5.30 -15.70 -19.42
C GLY A 199 -6.83 -15.71 -19.32
N TRP A 200 -7.43 -16.25 -18.25
CA TRP A 200 -8.86 -16.05 -18.05
C TRP A 200 -9.14 -14.55 -17.86
N ALA A 201 -9.85 -13.96 -18.83
CA ALA A 201 -10.17 -12.55 -18.81
C ALA A 201 -11.35 -12.29 -17.85
N PHE A 202 -11.12 -11.45 -16.85
CA PHE A 202 -12.13 -11.02 -15.91
C PHE A 202 -12.29 -9.49 -15.98
N ILE A 203 -13.53 -8.99 -15.95
CA ILE A 203 -13.85 -7.57 -15.98
C ILE A 203 -14.73 -7.25 -14.77
N PRO A 204 -14.22 -6.53 -13.75
CA PRO A 204 -15.03 -6.10 -12.63
C PRO A 204 -16.07 -5.06 -13.07
N LYS A 205 -17.34 -5.32 -12.75
CA LYS A 205 -18.46 -4.44 -13.12
C LYS A 205 -18.83 -3.45 -12.02
N SER A 206 -18.35 -3.68 -10.80
CA SER A 206 -18.58 -2.83 -9.62
C SER A 206 -17.25 -2.52 -8.95
N LYS A 207 -17.20 -1.37 -8.25
CA LYS A 207 -16.07 -1.01 -7.38
C LYS A 207 -16.02 -1.92 -6.15
N GLY A 208 -14.87 -1.93 -5.48
CA GLY A 208 -14.61 -2.72 -4.27
C GLY A 208 -13.88 -4.01 -4.57
N TYR A 209 -13.88 -4.91 -3.60
CA TYR A 209 -13.15 -6.17 -3.72
C TYR A 209 -13.93 -7.22 -4.51
N THR A 210 -13.19 -7.95 -5.31
CA THR A 210 -13.65 -9.21 -5.91
C THR A 210 -12.68 -10.32 -5.52
N ARG A 211 -13.19 -11.38 -4.91
CA ARG A 211 -12.41 -12.58 -4.60
C ARG A 211 -12.48 -13.54 -5.78
N ILE A 212 -11.34 -13.92 -6.32
CA ILE A 212 -11.21 -14.94 -7.34
C ILE A 212 -10.75 -16.23 -6.67
N GLU A 213 -11.65 -17.19 -6.60
CA GLU A 213 -11.43 -18.51 -6.01
C GLU A 213 -11.15 -19.54 -7.10
N ALA A 214 -10.15 -20.39 -6.87
CA ALA A 214 -9.83 -21.53 -7.71
C ALA A 214 -10.00 -22.81 -6.92
N SER A 215 -10.60 -23.84 -7.52
CA SER A 215 -10.69 -25.18 -6.94
C SER A 215 -10.43 -26.26 -7.98
N LEU A 216 -9.71 -27.32 -7.58
CA LEU A 216 -9.42 -28.48 -8.40
C LEU A 216 -10.27 -29.66 -7.94
N LEU A 217 -11.09 -30.16 -8.84
CA LEU A 217 -12.12 -31.17 -8.54
C LEU A 217 -11.83 -32.48 -9.21
N LYS A 218 -12.04 -33.60 -8.48
CA LYS A 218 -12.13 -34.97 -9.03
C LYS A 218 -13.55 -35.50 -8.82
N GLY A 219 -14.33 -35.49 -9.89
CA GLY A 219 -15.77 -35.70 -9.78
C GLY A 219 -16.44 -34.56 -8.98
N LYS A 220 -17.04 -34.89 -7.83
CA LYS A 220 -17.64 -33.92 -6.92
C LYS A 220 -16.73 -33.49 -5.76
N THR A 221 -15.56 -34.10 -5.61
CA THR A 221 -14.66 -33.90 -4.49
C THR A 221 -13.67 -32.76 -4.81
N GLU A 222 -13.63 -31.73 -3.97
CA GLU A 222 -12.60 -30.69 -4.00
C GLU A 222 -11.33 -31.25 -3.35
N LEU A 223 -10.23 -31.22 -4.08
CA LEU A 223 -8.93 -31.73 -3.63
C LEU A 223 -8.05 -30.62 -3.07
N VAL A 224 -8.10 -29.48 -3.69
CA VAL A 224 -7.27 -28.32 -3.35
C VAL A 224 -7.95 -27.04 -3.85
N LYS A 225 -7.73 -25.98 -3.13
CA LYS A 225 -8.23 -24.62 -3.45
C LYS A 225 -7.15 -23.55 -3.27
N GLY A 226 -7.43 -22.39 -3.78
CA GLY A 226 -6.68 -21.16 -3.57
C GLY A 226 -7.52 -19.97 -3.99
N ASP A 227 -7.09 -18.79 -3.63
CA ASP A 227 -7.79 -17.55 -3.98
C ASP A 227 -6.85 -16.36 -3.99
N ASP A 228 -7.28 -15.28 -4.63
CA ASP A 228 -6.68 -13.96 -4.51
C ASP A 228 -7.75 -12.87 -4.65
N LEU A 229 -7.43 -11.65 -4.22
CA LEU A 229 -8.32 -10.49 -4.25
C LEU A 229 -7.91 -9.53 -5.35
N LEU A 230 -8.91 -8.99 -6.04
CA LEU A 230 -8.81 -7.84 -6.94
C LEU A 230 -9.53 -6.67 -6.29
N PHE A 231 -9.02 -5.45 -6.47
CA PHE A 231 -9.66 -4.23 -6.03
C PHE A 231 -9.98 -3.33 -7.24
N ALA A 232 -11.25 -3.03 -7.43
CA ALA A 232 -11.72 -2.19 -8.51
C ALA A 232 -12.13 -0.81 -8.01
N VAL A 233 -11.70 0.23 -8.70
CA VAL A 233 -12.04 1.62 -8.39
C VAL A 233 -12.86 2.21 -9.53
N GLU A 234 -13.92 2.92 -9.19
CA GLU A 234 -14.69 3.74 -10.11
C GLU A 234 -14.37 5.20 -9.83
N LEU A 235 -13.64 5.85 -10.75
CA LEU A 235 -13.31 7.25 -10.62
C LEU A 235 -14.58 8.10 -10.61
N ASN A 236 -14.75 8.90 -9.58
CA ASN A 236 -15.98 9.65 -9.35
C ASN A 236 -15.70 11.12 -9.08
N THR A 237 -16.05 11.98 -10.04
CA THR A 237 -15.92 13.45 -9.96
C THR A 237 -17.18 14.14 -9.42
N LYS A 238 -18.25 13.39 -9.15
CA LYS A 238 -19.51 13.98 -8.61
C LYS A 238 -19.26 14.70 -7.30
N GLY A 239 -19.71 15.94 -7.23
CA GLY A 239 -19.55 16.80 -6.05
C GLY A 239 -18.17 17.45 -5.92
N ILE A 240 -17.32 17.38 -6.95
CA ILE A 240 -16.08 18.17 -7.02
C ILE A 240 -16.38 19.47 -7.78
N THR A 241 -15.96 20.59 -7.23
CA THR A 241 -16.03 21.88 -7.93
C THR A 241 -14.95 22.00 -8.97
N THR A 242 -15.26 22.66 -10.09
CA THR A 242 -14.27 23.15 -11.07
C THR A 242 -13.80 24.57 -10.77
N GLN A 243 -14.38 25.20 -9.73
CA GLN A 243 -13.98 26.52 -9.27
C GLN A 243 -12.67 26.42 -8.47
N GLY A 244 -11.56 26.44 -9.16
CA GLY A 244 -10.22 26.35 -8.58
C GLY A 244 -9.15 26.56 -9.62
N SER A 245 -7.89 26.39 -9.23
CA SER A 245 -6.74 26.48 -10.13
C SER A 245 -5.66 25.44 -9.80
N VAL A 246 -4.80 25.16 -10.75
CA VAL A 246 -3.73 24.16 -10.61
C VAL A 246 -2.37 24.78 -10.88
N ALA A 247 -1.47 24.68 -9.90
CA ALA A 247 -0.06 25.06 -10.02
C ALA A 247 0.78 23.79 -10.21
N ASP A 248 1.04 23.41 -11.45
CA ASP A 248 1.85 22.22 -11.81
C ASP A 248 2.64 22.49 -13.08
N THR A 249 3.95 22.67 -12.97
CA THR A 249 4.83 22.96 -14.11
C THR A 249 4.91 21.82 -15.12
N THR A 250 4.54 20.60 -14.72
CA THR A 250 4.55 19.42 -15.60
C THR A 250 3.27 19.29 -16.41
N GLY A 251 2.20 19.97 -16.01
CA GLY A 251 0.88 19.86 -16.62
C GLY A 251 0.15 18.53 -16.39
N ALA A 252 0.75 17.61 -15.64
CA ALA A 252 0.19 16.26 -15.44
C ALA A 252 -1.14 16.29 -14.69
N LEU A 253 -1.26 17.15 -13.66
CA LEU A 253 -2.50 17.29 -12.88
C LEU A 253 -3.63 17.88 -13.74
N VAL A 254 -3.35 18.94 -14.49
CA VAL A 254 -4.33 19.57 -15.40
C VAL A 254 -4.82 18.57 -16.46
N ASN A 255 -3.89 17.83 -17.07
CA ASN A 255 -4.24 16.84 -18.08
C ASN A 255 -5.08 15.69 -17.51
N PHE A 256 -4.75 15.23 -16.30
CA PHE A 256 -5.56 14.22 -15.62
C PHE A 256 -6.98 14.74 -15.34
N LEU A 257 -7.12 15.94 -14.76
CA LEU A 257 -8.43 16.50 -14.43
C LEU A 257 -9.28 16.68 -15.70
N ARG A 258 -8.68 17.18 -16.80
CA ARG A 258 -9.35 17.25 -18.09
C ARG A 258 -9.78 15.87 -18.59
N GLY A 259 -8.93 14.86 -18.43
CA GLY A 259 -9.22 13.47 -18.83
C GLY A 259 -10.41 12.86 -18.10
N VAL A 260 -10.72 13.32 -16.87
CA VAL A 260 -11.91 12.91 -16.10
C VAL A 260 -13.07 13.92 -16.22
N GLY A 261 -13.01 14.82 -17.21
CA GLY A 261 -14.09 15.77 -17.51
C GLY A 261 -14.12 17.03 -16.66
N MET A 262 -13.00 17.37 -15.99
CA MET A 262 -12.89 18.58 -15.17
C MET A 262 -11.97 19.60 -15.82
N GLU A 263 -12.52 20.68 -16.35
CA GLU A 263 -11.75 21.81 -16.86
C GLU A 263 -11.40 22.77 -15.70
N VAL A 264 -10.12 22.78 -15.31
CA VAL A 264 -9.59 23.61 -14.24
C VAL A 264 -8.43 24.45 -14.80
N PRO A 265 -8.44 25.80 -14.59
CA PRO A 265 -7.41 26.66 -15.14
C PRO A 265 -6.04 26.45 -14.48
N VAL A 266 -4.99 26.73 -15.26
CA VAL A 266 -3.62 26.78 -14.74
C VAL A 266 -3.43 28.07 -13.94
N TYR A 267 -2.90 27.95 -12.74
CA TYR A 267 -2.53 29.10 -11.90
C TYR A 267 -1.35 29.87 -12.53
N LYS A 268 -1.49 31.19 -12.63
CA LYS A 268 -0.51 32.08 -13.28
C LYS A 268 0.21 33.04 -12.33
N GLY A 269 -0.01 32.89 -11.01
CA GLY A 269 0.53 33.80 -9.99
C GLY A 269 -0.51 34.79 -9.46
N GLY A 270 -0.18 35.49 -8.38
CA GLY A 270 -1.07 36.40 -7.66
C GLY A 270 -2.07 35.68 -6.74
N THR A 271 -3.18 36.36 -6.43
CA THR A 271 -4.25 35.72 -5.65
C THR A 271 -4.94 34.63 -6.47
N PRO A 272 -5.05 33.38 -5.96
CA PRO A 272 -5.74 32.31 -6.69
C PRO A 272 -7.22 32.63 -6.89
N GLU A 273 -7.77 32.19 -8.02
CA GLU A 273 -9.18 32.26 -8.30
C GLU A 273 -9.89 30.97 -7.87
N GLY A 274 -11.15 31.11 -7.38
CA GLY A 274 -12.01 29.98 -7.00
C GLY A 274 -11.77 29.48 -5.58
N ASP A 275 -12.19 28.26 -5.31
CA ASP A 275 -12.32 27.68 -3.97
C ASP A 275 -11.06 26.97 -3.49
N TYR A 276 -10.22 26.50 -4.44
CA TYR A 276 -8.98 25.80 -4.12
C TYR A 276 -7.83 26.13 -5.07
N LEU A 277 -6.62 25.93 -4.56
CA LEU A 277 -5.38 25.86 -5.33
C LEU A 277 -4.77 24.46 -5.14
N LEU A 278 -4.72 23.67 -6.22
CA LEU A 278 -4.05 22.37 -6.24
C LEU A 278 -2.59 22.56 -6.70
N VAL A 279 -1.65 22.16 -5.85
CA VAL A 279 -0.21 22.34 -6.08
C VAL A 279 0.45 20.98 -6.33
N GLY A 280 0.98 20.81 -7.53
CA GLY A 280 1.84 19.72 -7.95
C GLY A 280 3.31 20.09 -7.94
N ALA A 281 4.01 19.83 -9.04
CA ALA A 281 5.43 20.16 -9.21
C ALA A 281 5.66 21.68 -9.27
N TYR A 282 5.51 22.31 -8.13
CA TYR A 282 5.68 23.76 -7.95
C TYR A 282 6.26 24.04 -6.56
N GLU A 283 7.25 24.91 -6.48
CA GLU A 283 7.88 25.26 -5.21
C GLU A 283 7.40 26.63 -4.70
N PRO A 284 7.32 26.84 -3.37
CA PRO A 284 6.90 28.12 -2.80
C PRO A 284 7.71 29.32 -3.32
N THR A 285 9.00 29.13 -3.52
CA THR A 285 9.92 30.18 -3.99
C THR A 285 9.63 30.69 -5.41
N GLN A 286 8.92 29.93 -6.22
CA GLN A 286 8.59 30.32 -7.61
C GLN A 286 7.56 31.46 -7.71
N TRP A 287 6.84 31.74 -6.63
CA TRP A 287 5.83 32.81 -6.61
C TRP A 287 6.31 34.14 -6.03
N GLY A 288 7.50 34.20 -5.45
CA GLY A 288 8.04 35.42 -4.89
C GLY A 288 7.10 36.09 -3.87
N SER A 289 6.80 37.36 -4.05
CA SER A 289 5.88 38.14 -3.16
C SER A 289 4.43 37.65 -3.18
N GLY A 290 3.99 36.94 -4.24
CA GLY A 290 2.63 36.41 -4.36
C GLY A 290 2.27 35.34 -3.32
N MET A 291 3.26 34.81 -2.62
CA MET A 291 3.02 33.81 -1.55
C MET A 291 2.24 34.40 -0.35
N SER A 292 2.44 35.71 -0.04
CA SER A 292 1.64 36.36 1.00
C SER A 292 0.16 36.39 0.63
N ASP A 293 -0.15 36.65 -0.63
CA ASP A 293 -1.51 36.72 -1.15
C ASP A 293 -2.21 35.38 -1.08
N ILE A 294 -1.48 34.27 -1.32
CA ILE A 294 -2.02 32.91 -1.22
C ILE A 294 -2.45 32.60 0.21
N MET A 295 -1.64 32.93 1.20
CA MET A 295 -2.02 32.66 2.60
C MET A 295 -3.16 33.56 3.08
N GLU A 296 -3.19 34.83 2.66
CA GLU A 296 -4.36 35.70 2.92
C GLU A 296 -5.64 35.15 2.28
N TRP A 297 -5.53 34.59 1.08
CA TRP A 297 -6.64 33.94 0.38
C TRP A 297 -7.10 32.69 1.14
N VAL A 298 -6.18 31.81 1.60
CA VAL A 298 -6.52 30.66 2.43
C VAL A 298 -7.24 31.09 3.71
N TYR A 299 -6.72 32.11 4.43
CA TYR A 299 -7.34 32.60 5.67
C TYR A 299 -8.77 33.12 5.50
N LYS A 300 -9.16 33.50 4.29
CA LYS A 300 -10.51 33.95 3.94
C LYS A 300 -11.50 32.80 3.65
N GLY A 301 -11.07 31.54 3.76
CA GLY A 301 -11.98 30.38 3.66
C GLY A 301 -11.69 29.44 2.49
N HIS A 302 -10.54 29.60 1.82
CA HIS A 302 -10.19 28.77 0.67
C HIS A 302 -9.24 27.63 1.04
N THR A 303 -9.06 26.68 0.12
CA THR A 303 -8.29 25.45 0.37
C THR A 303 -7.02 25.40 -0.49
N LEU A 304 -5.88 25.25 0.17
CA LEU A 304 -4.60 24.95 -0.47
C LEU A 304 -4.32 23.45 -0.37
N ILE A 305 -4.16 22.77 -1.51
CA ILE A 305 -3.93 21.33 -1.59
C ILE A 305 -2.53 21.07 -2.18
N ILE A 306 -1.64 20.49 -1.39
CA ILE A 306 -0.23 20.28 -1.73
C ILE A 306 0.03 18.79 -1.88
N VAL A 307 0.35 18.35 -3.11
CA VAL A 307 0.58 16.93 -3.45
C VAL A 307 1.99 16.63 -3.96
N ASP A 308 2.85 17.64 -4.00
CA ASP A 308 4.27 17.51 -4.38
C ASP A 308 5.14 18.47 -3.57
N ASN A 309 6.46 18.23 -3.52
CA ASN A 309 7.43 19.01 -2.74
C ASN A 309 7.04 19.27 -1.26
N PRO A 310 6.55 18.26 -0.52
CA PRO A 310 5.91 18.47 0.78
C PRO A 310 6.85 19.06 1.83
N GLU A 311 8.16 18.79 1.76
CA GLU A 311 9.13 19.31 2.73
C GLU A 311 9.28 20.84 2.57
N ARG A 312 9.40 21.34 1.33
CA ARG A 312 9.50 22.77 1.04
C ARG A 312 8.25 23.54 1.45
N TRP A 313 7.10 22.92 1.19
CA TRP A 313 5.84 23.51 1.60
C TRP A 313 5.65 23.47 3.11
N ALA A 314 6.07 22.41 3.80
CA ALA A 314 6.02 22.34 5.26
C ALA A 314 6.93 23.40 5.92
N GLU A 315 8.14 23.63 5.39
CA GLU A 315 9.02 24.72 5.81
C GLU A 315 8.33 26.09 5.65
N PHE A 316 7.77 26.36 4.46
CA PHE A 316 7.03 27.58 4.20
C PHE A 316 5.84 27.78 5.14
N LEU A 317 5.03 26.75 5.37
CA LEU A 317 3.87 26.82 6.27
C LEU A 317 4.30 27.02 7.73
N ALA A 318 5.45 26.52 8.12
CA ALA A 318 6.03 26.76 9.45
C ALA A 318 6.50 28.22 9.60
N ASP A 319 7.16 28.78 8.60
CA ASP A 319 7.56 30.20 8.58
C ASP A 319 6.35 31.15 8.64
N LYS A 320 5.18 30.69 8.21
CA LYS A 320 3.91 31.43 8.30
C LYS A 320 3.10 31.08 9.56
N GLU A 321 3.67 30.34 10.48
CA GLU A 321 3.01 29.90 11.74
C GLU A 321 1.70 29.11 11.54
N VAL A 322 1.53 28.49 10.35
CA VAL A 322 0.36 27.66 10.02
C VAL A 322 0.58 26.22 10.46
N LEU A 323 1.81 25.72 10.30
CA LEU A 323 2.17 24.34 10.63
C LEU A 323 3.26 24.32 11.73
N ASP A 324 2.99 23.68 12.85
CA ASP A 324 4.05 23.33 13.83
C ASP A 324 4.84 22.14 13.27
N TYR A 325 5.81 22.45 12.42
CA TYR A 325 6.67 21.50 11.72
C TYR A 325 8.08 21.51 12.27
N ARG A 326 8.61 20.33 12.56
CA ARG A 326 9.96 20.16 13.13
C ARG A 326 10.81 19.22 12.31
N GLY A 327 10.74 19.35 11.01
CA GLY A 327 11.54 18.59 10.06
C GLY A 327 10.85 17.35 9.52
N SER A 328 11.51 16.68 8.60
CA SER A 328 11.06 15.47 7.96
C SER A 328 12.00 14.31 8.24
N LYS A 329 11.52 13.11 7.92
CA LYS A 329 12.31 11.88 7.93
C LYS A 329 12.14 11.14 6.62
N ILE A 330 13.26 10.79 6.01
CA ILE A 330 13.28 9.79 4.95
C ILE A 330 13.06 8.43 5.62
N LEU A 331 12.01 7.73 5.23
CA LEU A 331 11.56 6.49 5.87
C LEU A 331 12.36 5.25 5.42
N GLY A 332 13.47 5.45 4.73
CA GLY A 332 14.30 4.37 4.21
C GLY A 332 13.74 3.77 2.92
N LYS A 333 14.42 2.74 2.44
CA LYS A 333 14.01 1.93 1.29
C LYS A 333 13.23 0.70 1.77
N SER A 334 12.32 0.84 2.71
CA SER A 334 11.54 -0.32 3.09
C SER A 334 10.66 -0.73 1.92
N TRP A 335 10.60 -1.99 1.70
CA TRP A 335 10.30 -2.65 0.47
C TRP A 335 8.86 -2.57 0.03
N TYR A 336 7.90 -2.25 0.91
CA TYR A 336 6.49 -2.23 0.59
C TYR A 336 5.73 -1.33 1.57
N GLY A 337 4.50 -1.00 1.26
CA GLY A 337 3.71 0.03 1.90
C GLY A 337 3.31 -0.17 3.37
N GLY A 338 3.75 -1.24 4.02
CA GLY A 338 3.37 -1.54 5.40
C GLY A 338 3.76 -0.51 6.45
N ASN A 339 4.61 0.45 6.08
CA ASN A 339 5.00 1.54 6.96
C ASN A 339 4.01 2.72 6.96
N PHE A 340 3.08 2.78 6.02
CA PHE A 340 1.98 3.74 6.02
C PHE A 340 0.72 3.07 6.58
N PHE A 341 -0.10 3.85 7.27
CA PHE A 341 -1.40 3.41 7.77
C PHE A 341 -2.37 4.58 7.82
N ASN A 342 -3.64 4.31 7.62
CA ASN A 342 -4.68 5.33 7.62
C ASN A 342 -5.79 5.02 8.64
N ARG A 343 -6.62 6.02 8.86
CA ARG A 343 -7.87 5.91 9.57
C ARG A 343 -9.03 6.30 8.69
N GLU A 344 -10.24 5.92 9.07
CA GLU A 344 -11.44 6.31 8.35
C GLU A 344 -11.59 7.83 8.28
N HIS A 345 -11.76 8.33 7.07
CA HIS A 345 -12.05 9.72 6.77
C HIS A 345 -12.67 9.80 5.38
N PRO A 346 -13.53 10.81 5.08
CA PRO A 346 -14.11 10.99 3.75
C PRO A 346 -13.12 11.05 2.59
N ILE A 347 -11.87 11.47 2.84
CA ILE A 347 -10.77 11.42 1.87
C ILE A 347 -10.48 9.98 1.38
N PHE A 348 -10.79 8.96 2.18
CA PHE A 348 -10.66 7.56 1.79
C PHE A 348 -11.96 6.94 1.28
N MET A 349 -12.96 7.74 0.92
CA MET A 349 -14.21 7.21 0.37
C MET A 349 -13.95 6.35 -0.87
N ASN A 350 -14.47 5.12 -0.86
CA ASN A 350 -14.24 4.07 -1.86
C ASN A 350 -12.77 3.60 -1.97
N LEU A 351 -11.98 3.81 -0.95
CA LEU A 351 -10.61 3.31 -0.79
C LEU A 351 -10.50 2.59 0.56
N PRO A 352 -9.60 1.62 0.72
CA PRO A 352 -9.38 0.94 1.99
C PRO A 352 -9.00 1.92 3.11
N ALA A 353 -9.58 1.73 4.29
CA ALA A 353 -9.28 2.54 5.48
C ALA A 353 -9.15 1.66 6.73
N ASN A 354 -8.68 2.27 7.83
CA ASN A 354 -8.44 1.60 9.11
C ASN A 354 -7.43 0.44 9.02
N SER A 355 -6.41 0.59 8.19
CA SER A 355 -5.41 -0.45 7.97
C SER A 355 -4.02 0.11 7.64
N ALA A 356 -2.99 -0.70 7.82
CA ALA A 356 -1.72 -0.47 7.17
C ALA A 356 -1.89 -0.60 5.64
N PHE A 357 -1.14 0.22 4.88
CA PHE A 357 -1.17 0.19 3.42
C PHE A 357 -0.67 -1.15 2.92
N ASN A 358 -1.51 -1.85 2.20
CA ASN A 358 -1.20 -3.13 1.59
C ASN A 358 -1.08 -2.97 0.05
N TRP A 359 -1.22 -4.04 -0.67
CA TRP A 359 -1.08 -4.09 -2.14
C TRP A 359 -2.01 -3.11 -2.88
N GLU A 360 -3.14 -2.73 -2.32
CA GLU A 360 -4.05 -1.73 -2.88
C GLU A 360 -3.37 -0.35 -3.00
N TYR A 361 -2.52 -0.04 -2.04
CA TYR A 361 -1.77 1.21 -1.94
C TYR A 361 -0.29 1.07 -2.37
N GLN A 362 0.07 -0.02 -3.04
CA GLN A 362 1.45 -0.25 -3.49
C GLN A 362 2.01 0.89 -4.33
N CYS A 363 1.16 1.64 -5.01
CA CYS A 363 1.54 2.83 -5.76
C CYS A 363 2.31 3.88 -4.94
N PHE A 364 2.10 3.95 -3.62
CA PHE A 364 2.81 4.87 -2.72
C PHE A 364 4.07 4.27 -2.09
N ALA A 365 4.36 3.00 -2.34
CA ALA A 365 5.45 2.26 -1.73
C ALA A 365 6.47 1.71 -2.74
N THR A 366 6.51 2.24 -3.95
CA THR A 366 7.40 1.74 -5.00
C THR A 366 8.86 1.96 -4.64
N TYR A 367 9.69 0.96 -4.98
CA TYR A 367 11.09 0.81 -4.57
C TYR A 367 12.00 2.03 -4.80
N ASN A 368 11.82 2.72 -5.91
CA ASN A 368 12.69 3.83 -6.30
C ASN A 368 12.22 5.20 -5.81
N ARG A 369 11.22 5.26 -4.93
CA ARG A 369 10.66 6.53 -4.47
C ARG A 369 11.11 6.87 -3.07
N ARG A 370 11.44 8.15 -2.89
CA ARG A 370 11.72 8.72 -1.60
C ARG A 370 10.42 8.78 -0.81
N ARG A 371 10.32 7.99 0.26
CA ARG A 371 9.21 8.05 1.20
C ARG A 371 9.58 8.99 2.33
N ILE A 372 8.69 9.91 2.64
CA ILE A 372 8.91 10.97 3.59
C ILE A 372 7.80 10.96 4.63
N GLY A 373 8.18 11.10 5.90
CA GLY A 373 7.28 11.42 7.01
C GLY A 373 7.55 12.83 7.51
N LEU A 374 6.49 13.58 7.76
CA LEU A 374 6.58 14.93 8.33
C LEU A 374 6.39 14.87 9.85
N ARG A 375 7.28 15.53 10.59
CA ARG A 375 7.14 15.68 12.04
C ARG A 375 6.30 16.92 12.32
N CYS A 376 4.98 16.72 12.44
CA CYS A 376 4.00 17.77 12.63
C CYS A 376 3.21 17.56 13.92
N PHE A 377 2.99 18.65 14.66
CA PHE A 377 2.35 18.63 15.98
C PHE A 377 0.92 19.17 15.98
N ASN A 378 0.59 20.10 15.08
CA ASN A 378 -0.78 20.56 14.87
C ASN A 378 -1.41 19.90 13.61
N GLY A 379 -2.67 20.22 13.36
CA GLY A 379 -3.44 19.65 12.24
C GLY A 379 -3.95 18.24 12.50
N GLU A 380 -4.84 17.82 11.63
CA GLU A 380 -5.46 16.51 11.65
C GLU A 380 -4.67 15.55 10.76
N THR A 381 -4.04 14.54 11.35
CA THR A 381 -3.32 13.50 10.61
C THR A 381 -4.28 12.42 10.14
N LEU A 382 -4.27 12.09 8.86
CA LEU A 382 -5.13 11.09 8.23
C LEU A 382 -4.34 9.85 7.76
N VAL A 383 -3.06 10.04 7.45
CA VAL A 383 -2.11 8.94 7.20
C VAL A 383 -0.92 9.13 8.12
N GLY A 384 -0.69 8.12 8.94
CA GLY A 384 0.52 7.98 9.72
C GLY A 384 1.56 7.15 8.98
N CYS A 385 2.83 7.29 9.36
CA CYS A 385 3.89 6.44 8.84
C CYS A 385 5.02 6.26 9.85
N VAL A 386 5.70 5.14 9.73
CA VAL A 386 6.84 4.79 10.58
C VAL A 386 8.09 4.57 9.74
N SER A 387 9.23 4.83 10.33
CA SER A 387 10.54 4.52 9.76
C SER A 387 11.08 3.24 10.37
N ASP A 388 11.87 2.51 9.59
CA ASP A 388 12.70 1.44 10.13
C ASP A 388 13.59 1.96 11.25
N HIS A 389 13.76 1.22 12.32
CA HIS A 389 14.67 1.51 13.44
C HIS A 389 14.36 2.82 14.22
N LYS A 390 13.21 3.44 14.06
CA LYS A 390 12.90 4.69 14.75
C LYS A 390 11.71 4.57 15.69
N LYS A 391 11.89 5.12 16.88
CA LYS A 391 10.87 5.24 17.93
C LYS A 391 10.00 6.48 17.71
N GLU A 392 9.61 6.74 16.46
CA GLU A 392 8.82 7.90 16.08
C GLU A 392 7.77 7.51 15.05
N VAL A 393 6.65 8.17 15.11
CA VAL A 393 5.59 8.10 14.10
C VAL A 393 5.44 9.47 13.47
N TYR A 394 5.30 9.50 12.18
CA TYR A 394 5.25 10.72 11.37
C TYR A 394 3.90 10.84 10.67
N SER A 395 3.62 12.01 10.13
CA SER A 395 2.44 12.28 9.32
C SER A 395 2.78 12.22 7.83
N ALA A 396 1.92 11.62 7.03
CA ALA A 396 2.04 11.54 5.57
C ALA A 396 0.89 12.21 4.82
N LEU A 397 -0.24 12.43 5.46
CA LEU A 397 -1.35 13.23 4.95
C LEU A 397 -1.99 13.97 6.13
N GLN A 398 -2.14 15.28 5.96
CA GLN A 398 -2.72 16.15 7.00
C GLN A 398 -3.69 17.16 6.42
N VAL A 399 -4.67 17.53 7.24
CA VAL A 399 -5.56 18.66 7.05
C VAL A 399 -5.27 19.67 8.19
N ILE A 400 -4.92 20.91 7.84
CA ILE A 400 -4.48 21.93 8.78
C ILE A 400 -5.44 23.12 8.65
N PRO A 401 -6.21 23.45 9.68
CA PRO A 401 -7.02 24.69 9.69
C PRO A 401 -6.12 25.92 9.58
N ALA A 402 -6.50 26.88 8.76
CA ALA A 402 -5.79 28.12 8.55
C ALA A 402 -6.78 29.30 8.38
N GLY A 403 -7.02 30.06 9.43
CA GLY A 403 -8.09 31.07 9.45
C GLY A 403 -9.46 30.42 9.27
N SER A 404 -10.22 30.90 8.28
CA SER A 404 -11.50 30.29 7.88
C SER A 404 -11.34 29.16 6.84
N GLY A 405 -10.15 29.00 6.28
CA GLY A 405 -9.84 27.98 5.29
C GLY A 405 -8.95 26.87 5.84
N LYS A 406 -8.30 26.14 4.95
CA LYS A 406 -7.45 25.00 5.32
C LYS A 406 -6.34 24.74 4.32
N VAL A 407 -5.32 24.03 4.80
CA VAL A 407 -4.25 23.47 3.99
C VAL A 407 -4.31 21.95 4.08
N ILE A 408 -4.26 21.27 2.94
CA ILE A 408 -4.09 19.81 2.85
C ILE A 408 -2.70 19.56 2.31
N ILE A 409 -1.88 18.80 3.02
CA ILE A 409 -0.53 18.45 2.59
C ILE A 409 -0.30 16.95 2.69
N THR A 410 0.29 16.38 1.64
CA THR A 410 0.61 14.96 1.62
C THR A 410 2.01 14.68 1.09
N THR A 411 2.65 13.67 1.68
CA THR A 411 3.91 13.08 1.19
C THR A 411 3.69 11.88 0.28
N LEU A 412 2.42 11.45 0.11
CA LEU A 412 2.05 10.39 -0.83
C LEU A 412 2.24 10.91 -2.26
N ASP A 413 3.03 10.20 -3.07
CA ASP A 413 3.40 10.65 -4.42
C ASP A 413 2.24 10.49 -5.42
N ILE A 414 1.21 11.31 -5.24
CA ILE A 414 0.03 11.35 -6.12
C ILE A 414 0.41 11.71 -7.57
N PRO A 415 1.27 12.71 -7.84
CA PRO A 415 1.66 13.04 -9.22
C PRO A 415 2.24 11.85 -9.97
N ALA A 416 2.96 10.98 -9.29
CA ALA A 416 3.46 9.78 -9.90
C ALA A 416 2.39 8.77 -10.28
N CYS A 417 1.39 8.60 -9.42
CA CYS A 417 0.25 7.73 -9.74
C CYS A 417 -0.49 8.21 -11.01
N ILE A 418 -0.45 9.52 -11.28
CA ILE A 418 -1.05 10.12 -12.47
C ILE A 418 -0.17 9.93 -13.72
N LYS A 419 1.13 10.20 -13.59
CA LYS A 419 2.10 10.05 -14.69
C LYS A 419 2.34 8.60 -15.10
N GLY A 420 2.05 7.69 -14.22
CA GLY A 420 2.29 6.27 -14.35
C GLY A 420 3.50 5.79 -13.56
N ILE A 421 3.29 4.68 -12.89
CA ILE A 421 4.29 3.96 -12.11
C ILE A 421 4.45 2.55 -12.65
N LYS A 422 5.61 1.96 -12.41
CA LYS A 422 5.81 0.54 -12.61
C LYS A 422 5.04 -0.19 -11.53
N GLU A 423 4.00 -0.91 -11.90
CA GLU A 423 3.27 -1.77 -10.98
C GLU A 423 3.94 -3.14 -10.93
N TYR A 424 4.18 -3.64 -9.71
CA TYR A 424 4.67 -4.98 -9.48
C TYR A 424 3.47 -5.92 -9.41
N THR A 425 3.01 -6.40 -10.55
CA THR A 425 1.87 -7.28 -10.64
C THR A 425 2.28 -8.67 -11.11
N ALA A 426 1.61 -9.66 -10.62
CA ALA A 426 1.66 -11.00 -11.19
C ALA A 426 0.77 -11.06 -12.47
N PRO A 427 0.98 -11.99 -13.42
CA PRO A 427 1.98 -13.03 -13.31
C PRO A 427 3.39 -12.46 -13.38
N VAL A 428 4.25 -13.03 -12.57
CA VAL A 428 5.66 -12.71 -12.60
C VAL A 428 6.22 -13.24 -13.91
N ASP A 429 7.04 -12.43 -14.60
CA ASP A 429 7.90 -12.96 -15.64
C ASP A 429 8.87 -13.91 -14.96
N LEU A 430 8.60 -15.22 -15.06
CA LEU A 430 9.40 -16.25 -14.41
C LEU A 430 10.84 -16.28 -14.94
N ASP A 431 11.07 -15.76 -16.15
CA ASP A 431 12.41 -15.61 -16.74
C ASP A 431 13.19 -14.45 -16.10
N GLY A 432 12.51 -13.46 -15.57
CA GLY A 432 13.10 -12.29 -14.92
C GLY A 432 13.41 -12.44 -13.43
N MET A 433 13.03 -13.54 -12.80
CA MET A 433 13.32 -13.79 -11.37
C MET A 433 14.82 -13.91 -11.03
N ASN A 434 15.68 -13.99 -12.03
CA ASN A 434 17.12 -14.15 -11.82
C ASN A 434 17.88 -12.85 -11.52
N GLU A 435 17.27 -11.67 -11.63
CA GLU A 435 18.04 -10.43 -11.58
C GLU A 435 18.01 -9.67 -10.25
N SER A 436 17.11 -9.88 -9.41
CA SER A 436 17.12 -9.58 -7.97
C SER A 436 15.74 -9.86 -7.39
N MET A 437 15.69 -10.37 -6.19
CA MET A 437 14.46 -10.61 -5.43
C MET A 437 13.60 -9.36 -5.20
N ASN A 438 14.07 -8.23 -5.60
CA ASN A 438 13.51 -6.91 -5.38
C ASN A 438 12.87 -6.31 -6.61
N THR A 439 13.07 -6.94 -7.75
CA THR A 439 12.46 -6.57 -9.00
C THR A 439 11.69 -7.77 -9.50
N PHE A 440 10.46 -7.88 -9.09
CA PHE A 440 9.50 -8.63 -9.88
C PHE A 440 9.48 -7.98 -11.25
N ASN A 441 10.31 -8.50 -12.16
CA ASN A 441 10.42 -7.98 -13.50
C ASN A 441 9.18 -8.39 -14.27
N THR A 442 8.11 -7.66 -14.02
CA THR A 442 6.99 -7.71 -14.91
C THR A 442 7.37 -6.92 -16.15
N LYS A 443 7.03 -7.37 -17.33
CA LYS A 443 6.98 -6.56 -18.55
C LYS A 443 5.93 -5.42 -18.40
N SER A 444 5.84 -4.83 -17.20
CA SER A 444 4.85 -3.82 -16.89
C SER A 444 5.29 -2.50 -17.47
N GLU A 445 4.50 -2.01 -18.38
CA GLU A 445 4.51 -0.61 -18.78
C GLU A 445 4.22 0.28 -17.58
N ASN A 446 4.78 1.50 -17.58
CA ASN A 446 4.35 2.50 -16.60
C ASN A 446 2.87 2.80 -16.83
N ARG A 447 2.06 2.57 -15.80
CA ARG A 447 0.61 2.80 -15.87
C ARG A 447 0.17 3.76 -14.79
N ALA A 448 -0.82 4.59 -15.13
CA ALA A 448 -1.50 5.40 -14.14
C ALA A 448 -2.19 4.49 -13.12
N ASN A 449 -2.09 4.83 -11.84
CA ASN A 449 -2.68 4.05 -10.77
C ASN A 449 -4.00 4.68 -10.32
N VAL A 450 -5.07 3.93 -10.43
CA VAL A 450 -6.43 4.40 -10.18
C VAL A 450 -6.69 4.73 -8.69
N VAL A 451 -6.00 4.09 -7.75
CA VAL A 451 -6.11 4.41 -6.30
C VAL A 451 -5.54 5.79 -6.01
N GLY A 452 -4.35 6.11 -6.54
CA GLY A 452 -3.78 7.45 -6.39
C GLY A 452 -4.61 8.53 -7.10
N GLN A 453 -5.20 8.21 -8.26
CA GLN A 453 -6.13 9.09 -8.97
C GLN A 453 -7.40 9.34 -8.15
N GLN A 454 -8.01 8.29 -7.58
CA GLN A 454 -9.20 8.45 -6.73
C GLN A 454 -8.89 9.23 -5.45
N LEU A 455 -7.71 9.02 -4.86
CA LEU A 455 -7.28 9.79 -3.70
C LEU A 455 -7.20 11.28 -4.03
N LEU A 456 -6.62 11.67 -5.18
CA LEU A 456 -6.62 13.06 -5.63
C LEU A 456 -8.03 13.64 -5.76
N LEU A 457 -8.94 12.90 -6.39
CA LEU A 457 -10.34 13.34 -6.54
C LEU A 457 -11.03 13.50 -5.17
N ASN A 458 -10.72 12.63 -4.21
CA ASN A 458 -11.25 12.75 -2.86
C ASN A 458 -10.66 13.95 -2.09
N LEU A 459 -9.38 14.30 -2.31
CA LEU A 459 -8.80 15.54 -1.75
C LEU A 459 -9.53 16.78 -2.27
N LEU A 460 -9.89 16.79 -3.55
CA LEU A 460 -10.68 17.90 -4.13
C LEU A 460 -12.10 17.97 -3.58
N LYS A 461 -12.71 16.83 -3.20
CA LYS A 461 -14.03 16.81 -2.53
C LYS A 461 -13.98 17.39 -1.12
N GLU A 462 -12.81 17.38 -0.49
CA GLU A 462 -12.62 17.92 0.85
C GLU A 462 -12.72 19.44 0.91
N VAL A 463 -12.65 20.13 -0.23
CA VAL A 463 -12.71 21.61 -0.32
C VAL A 463 -13.96 22.17 0.39
N TYR A 464 -15.11 21.50 0.28
CA TYR A 464 -16.37 21.94 0.86
C TYR A 464 -16.72 21.32 2.22
N ARG A 465 -15.81 20.65 2.86
CA ARG A 465 -15.99 20.07 4.20
C ARG A 465 -15.15 20.79 5.24
#